data_b57a1e5064146ce1c78ffa45a07aba8a
#
_entry.id   b57a1e5064146ce1c78ffa45a07aba8a
#
_cell.length_a   1.000
_cell.length_b   1.000
_cell.length_c   1.000
_cell.angle_alpha   90.00
_cell.angle_beta   90.00
_cell.angle_gamma   90.00
#
_symmetry.space_group_name_H-M   'P 1'
#
loop_
_entity.id
_entity.type
_entity.pdbx_description
1 polymer ?
#
loop_
_entity_poly.entity_id
_entity_poly.type
_entity_poly.pdbx_seq_one_letter_code
_entity_poly.pdbx_strand_id
1 'polypeptide(L)'
;SAKENLNESVPVWMNENLDRLKDITTPNNLPQSLEDLATLYKNNPEATLVAGATDLSLDITKKLKSFKNMIFLGGCEQLKHIEITTDTVQIGAACTIAELIVNLRSTFPSFTDMLLRYGAVQIRNSATIGGNIANGSPVGDGPPALIALGAILKLRHAKTIRMLPIEDFFIDYGVQDLNPGEFIESIIIPKEVDILKCYKVSKRFDQDISAICGCFKLTVFENTITECR
;
A
#
# COMPACT_ATOMS: atom_id res chain seq x y z
N SER A 1 -20.14 33.90 -5.57
CA SER A 1 -19.30 32.72 -5.85
C SER A 1 -18.70 32.22 -4.53
N ALA A 2 -18.65 30.92 -4.32
CA ALA A 2 -18.24 30.29 -3.07
C ALA A 2 -16.72 30.42 -2.77
N LYS A 3 -15.97 31.19 -3.53
CA LYS A 3 -14.52 31.39 -3.36
C LYS A 3 -14.13 32.67 -2.59
N GLU A 4 -15.11 33.55 -2.27
CA GLU A 4 -14.79 34.86 -1.67
C GLU A 4 -14.93 34.91 -0.13
N ASN A 5 -15.40 33.85 0.52
CA ASN A 5 -15.61 33.80 1.98
C ASN A 5 -14.62 32.92 2.75
N LEU A 6 -13.44 32.59 2.19
CA LEU A 6 -12.38 31.83 2.89
C LEU A 6 -11.36 32.74 3.59
N ASN A 7 -11.71 33.99 3.89
CA ASN A 7 -11.00 34.83 4.86
C ASN A 7 -11.59 34.66 6.27
N GLU A 8 -11.89 33.42 6.68
CA GLU A 8 -12.07 33.14 8.10
C GLU A 8 -10.66 33.25 8.73
N SER A 9 -10.47 34.33 9.48
CA SER A 9 -9.27 34.54 10.28
C SER A 9 -9.09 33.30 11.17
N VAL A 10 -7.91 32.69 11.10
CA VAL A 10 -7.57 31.57 12.00
C VAL A 10 -7.93 31.97 13.43
N PRO A 11 -8.72 31.18 14.16
CA PRO A 11 -9.13 31.50 15.51
C PRO A 11 -7.93 31.86 16.39
N VAL A 12 -8.06 32.87 17.26
CA VAL A 12 -6.97 33.36 18.11
C VAL A 12 -6.33 32.24 18.92
N TRP A 13 -7.15 31.33 19.48
CA TRP A 13 -6.65 30.17 20.23
C TRP A 13 -5.80 29.21 19.39
N MET A 14 -6.02 29.16 18.08
CA MET A 14 -5.21 28.33 17.16
C MET A 14 -3.83 28.96 16.94
N ASN A 15 -3.77 30.28 16.79
CA ASN A 15 -2.51 31.00 16.66
C ASN A 15 -1.69 30.95 17.98
N GLU A 16 -2.36 31.09 19.13
CA GLU A 16 -1.71 30.98 20.45
C GLU A 16 -1.13 29.58 20.73
N ASN A 17 -1.65 28.53 20.08
CA ASN A 17 -1.15 27.17 20.22
C ASN A 17 -0.18 26.73 19.11
N LEU A 18 -0.01 27.51 18.03
CA LEU A 18 0.95 27.19 16.96
C LEU A 18 2.38 27.06 17.46
N ASP A 19 2.82 27.91 18.39
CA ASP A 19 4.17 27.83 18.94
C ASP A 19 4.35 26.57 19.81
N ARG A 20 3.33 26.14 20.53
CA ARG A 20 3.34 24.88 21.29
C ARG A 20 3.40 23.66 20.37
N LEU A 21 2.85 23.73 19.13
CA LEU A 21 2.96 22.67 18.13
C LEU A 21 4.35 22.59 17.52
N LYS A 22 5.08 23.73 17.43
CA LYS A 22 6.48 23.76 16.95
C LYS A 22 7.44 23.04 17.91
N ASP A 23 7.12 23.00 19.19
CA ASP A 23 7.92 22.32 20.22
C ASP A 23 7.66 20.81 20.27
N ILE A 24 6.71 20.29 19.49
CA ILE A 24 6.48 18.85 19.39
C ILE A 24 7.63 18.24 18.59
N THR A 25 8.54 17.59 19.30
CA THR A 25 9.62 16.82 18.67
C THR A 25 9.04 15.63 17.90
N THR A 26 9.62 15.35 16.73
CA THR A 26 9.26 14.14 15.97
C THR A 26 9.44 12.90 16.85
N PRO A 27 8.42 12.06 17.02
CA PRO A 27 8.55 10.85 17.82
C PRO A 27 9.68 9.96 17.31
N ASN A 28 10.44 9.33 18.20
CA ASN A 28 11.54 8.43 17.84
C ASN A 28 11.10 7.22 16.99
N ASN A 29 9.81 6.94 16.95
CA ASN A 29 9.19 5.87 16.17
C ASN A 29 8.56 6.35 14.84
N LEU A 30 8.89 7.57 14.39
CA LEU A 30 8.48 8.13 13.10
C LEU A 30 9.74 8.44 12.25
N PRO A 31 10.36 7.44 11.62
CA PRO A 31 11.53 7.63 10.78
C PRO A 31 11.22 8.54 9.59
N GLN A 32 12.19 9.38 9.21
CA GLN A 32 12.04 10.39 8.17
C GLN A 32 12.70 9.97 6.85
N SER A 33 13.47 8.87 6.86
CA SER A 33 14.15 8.30 5.70
C SER A 33 14.07 6.78 5.67
N LEU A 34 14.36 6.17 4.51
CA LEU A 34 14.47 4.72 4.37
C LEU A 34 15.60 4.15 5.23
N GLU A 35 16.70 4.86 5.35
CA GLU A 35 17.86 4.47 6.15
C GLU A 35 17.52 4.47 7.65
N ASP A 36 16.82 5.51 8.12
CA ASP A 36 16.35 5.59 9.50
C ASP A 36 15.36 4.46 9.80
N LEU A 37 14.38 4.24 8.90
CA LEU A 37 13.42 3.14 9.02
C LEU A 37 14.12 1.78 9.08
N ALA A 38 15.03 1.52 8.14
CA ALA A 38 15.75 0.26 8.07
C ALA A 38 16.62 -0.01 9.29
N THR A 39 17.25 1.04 9.83
CA THR A 39 18.05 0.97 11.06
C THR A 39 17.17 0.74 12.28
N LEU A 40 16.08 1.50 12.39
CA LEU A 40 15.15 1.41 13.50
C LEU A 40 14.47 0.02 13.55
N TYR A 41 14.01 -0.48 12.40
CA TYR A 41 13.31 -1.76 12.33
C TYR A 41 14.25 -2.95 12.52
N LYS A 42 15.49 -2.89 12.00
CA LYS A 42 16.52 -3.90 12.30
C LYS A 42 16.77 -4.04 13.80
N ASN A 43 16.81 -2.91 14.53
CA ASN A 43 17.07 -2.91 15.97
C ASN A 43 15.82 -3.27 16.80
N ASN A 44 14.63 -3.23 16.19
CA ASN A 44 13.36 -3.53 16.82
C ASN A 44 12.50 -4.43 15.90
N PRO A 45 12.95 -5.65 15.58
CA PRO A 45 12.28 -6.52 14.60
C PRO A 45 10.88 -6.97 15.03
N GLU A 46 10.58 -6.92 16.32
CA GLU A 46 9.26 -7.22 16.91
C GLU A 46 8.30 -6.02 16.87
N ALA A 47 8.77 -4.85 16.39
CA ALA A 47 7.90 -3.69 16.29
C ALA A 47 6.86 -3.87 15.17
N THR A 48 5.65 -3.36 15.41
CA THR A 48 4.60 -3.34 14.40
C THR A 48 4.79 -2.13 13.49
N LEU A 49 4.97 -2.37 12.19
CA LEU A 49 4.99 -1.30 11.19
C LEU A 49 3.58 -0.78 10.94
N VAL A 50 3.41 0.54 10.98
CA VAL A 50 2.12 1.22 10.82
C VAL A 50 2.17 2.14 9.61
N ALA A 51 1.47 1.77 8.54
CA ALA A 51 1.22 2.63 7.39
C ALA A 51 -0.17 3.28 7.50
N GLY A 52 -1.15 2.83 6.72
CA GLY A 52 -2.52 3.35 6.75
C GLY A 52 -3.40 2.89 7.92
N ALA A 53 -2.95 1.93 8.69
CA ALA A 53 -3.59 1.37 9.89
C ALA A 53 -5.03 0.83 9.71
N THR A 54 -5.54 0.69 8.50
CA THR A 54 -6.94 0.33 8.24
C THR A 54 -7.31 -1.06 8.77
N ASP A 55 -6.38 -1.99 8.79
CA ASP A 55 -6.54 -3.33 9.37
C ASP A 55 -6.10 -3.37 10.85
N LEU A 56 -4.93 -2.77 11.14
CA LEU A 56 -4.37 -2.73 12.48
C LEU A 56 -5.33 -2.07 13.49
N SER A 57 -6.07 -1.05 13.06
CA SER A 57 -7.08 -0.39 13.91
C SER A 57 -8.20 -1.34 14.35
N LEU A 58 -8.52 -2.37 13.57
CA LEU A 58 -9.52 -3.38 13.95
C LEU A 58 -8.99 -4.29 15.08
N ASP A 59 -7.71 -4.57 15.08
CA ASP A 59 -7.08 -5.31 16.19
C ASP A 59 -7.17 -4.53 17.50
N ILE A 60 -6.99 -3.20 17.45
CA ILE A 60 -7.12 -2.32 18.61
C ILE A 60 -8.59 -2.21 19.04
N THR A 61 -9.47 -1.85 18.09
CA THR A 61 -10.85 -1.45 18.43
C THR A 61 -11.79 -2.62 18.65
N LYS A 62 -11.58 -3.76 17.95
CA LYS A 62 -12.45 -4.94 18.04
C LYS A 62 -11.85 -6.07 18.87
N LYS A 63 -10.54 -6.31 18.73
CA LYS A 63 -9.87 -7.39 19.46
C LYS A 63 -9.20 -6.91 20.74
N LEU A 64 -9.23 -5.61 21.02
CA LEU A 64 -8.64 -4.96 22.20
C LEU A 64 -7.16 -5.28 22.40
N LYS A 65 -6.44 -5.52 21.29
CA LYS A 65 -4.99 -5.76 21.33
C LYS A 65 -4.24 -4.49 21.69
N SER A 66 -3.21 -4.63 22.47
CA SER A 66 -2.24 -3.58 22.81
C SER A 66 -0.94 -3.81 22.05
N PHE A 67 -0.45 -2.81 21.34
CA PHE A 67 0.84 -2.84 20.65
C PHE A 67 1.87 -2.05 21.47
N LYS A 68 2.90 -2.73 21.94
CA LYS A 68 3.92 -2.10 22.79
C LYS A 68 4.91 -1.23 22.00
N ASN A 69 5.28 -1.71 20.81
CA ASN A 69 6.24 -1.05 19.94
C ASN A 69 5.62 -0.88 18.56
N MET A 70 5.47 0.36 18.11
CA MET A 70 4.98 0.70 16.77
C MET A 70 5.98 1.63 16.08
N ILE A 71 6.21 1.41 14.80
CA ILE A 71 7.00 2.29 13.92
C ILE A 71 6.07 2.82 12.85
N PHE A 72 5.92 4.14 12.77
CA PHE A 72 5.01 4.80 11.85
C PHE A 72 5.72 5.16 10.55
N LEU A 73 5.23 4.67 9.42
CA LEU A 73 5.84 4.86 8.10
C LEU A 73 5.52 6.22 7.46
N GLY A 74 4.59 6.96 8.05
CA GLY A 74 4.08 8.22 7.48
C GLY A 74 5.12 9.32 7.28
N GLY A 75 6.26 9.28 8.02
CA GLY A 75 7.36 10.22 7.86
C GLY A 75 8.31 9.91 6.69
N CYS A 76 8.27 8.69 6.16
CA CYS A 76 9.20 8.24 5.11
C CYS A 76 8.63 8.52 3.71
N GLU A 77 8.91 9.71 3.17
CA GLU A 77 8.40 10.13 1.85
C GLU A 77 8.88 9.23 0.69
N GLN A 78 10.05 8.60 0.82
CA GLN A 78 10.57 7.67 -0.19
C GLN A 78 9.67 6.43 -0.38
N LEU A 79 8.86 6.06 0.61
CA LEU A 79 7.88 4.98 0.49
C LEU A 79 6.59 5.39 -0.23
N LYS A 80 6.40 6.68 -0.53
CA LYS A 80 5.19 7.22 -1.16
C LYS A 80 5.39 7.58 -2.63
N HIS A 81 6.54 7.24 -3.20
CA HIS A 81 6.88 7.60 -4.58
C HIS A 81 6.33 6.59 -5.58
N ILE A 82 5.75 7.09 -6.69
CA ILE A 82 5.37 6.29 -7.86
C ILE A 82 6.20 6.77 -9.03
N GLU A 83 7.00 5.87 -9.60
CA GLU A 83 7.81 6.13 -10.77
C GLU A 83 7.34 5.28 -11.95
N ILE A 84 7.06 5.92 -13.08
CA ILE A 84 6.63 5.26 -14.31
C ILE A 84 7.70 5.50 -15.37
N THR A 85 8.38 4.43 -15.74
CA THR A 85 9.38 4.45 -16.82
C THR A 85 8.80 3.91 -18.12
N THR A 86 9.63 3.70 -19.15
CA THR A 86 9.24 2.98 -20.38
C THR A 86 8.87 1.52 -20.09
N ASP A 87 9.62 0.85 -19.20
CA ASP A 87 9.61 -0.61 -19.06
C ASP A 87 9.00 -1.09 -17.74
N THR A 88 8.92 -0.22 -16.73
CA THR A 88 8.44 -0.58 -15.40
C THR A 88 7.62 0.52 -14.75
N VAL A 89 6.78 0.11 -13.79
CA VAL A 89 6.15 0.99 -12.80
C VAL A 89 6.66 0.56 -11.43
N GLN A 90 7.32 1.46 -10.72
CA GLN A 90 7.72 1.25 -9.33
C GLN A 90 6.80 2.03 -8.40
N ILE A 91 6.27 1.35 -7.38
CA ILE A 91 5.31 1.88 -6.42
C ILE A 91 5.88 1.72 -5.02
N GLY A 92 6.05 2.80 -4.29
CA GLY A 92 6.46 2.76 -2.88
C GLY A 92 5.39 2.09 -2.01
N ALA A 93 5.83 1.33 -1.01
CA ALA A 93 4.91 0.52 -0.18
C ALA A 93 3.89 1.34 0.61
N ALA A 94 4.18 2.60 0.91
CA ALA A 94 3.25 3.49 1.62
C ALA A 94 2.34 4.31 0.69
N CYS A 95 2.38 4.10 -0.64
CA CYS A 95 1.41 4.68 -1.57
C CYS A 95 0.01 4.19 -1.22
N THR A 96 -0.93 5.11 -1.12
CA THR A 96 -2.33 4.79 -0.82
C THR A 96 -3.05 4.21 -2.03
N ILE A 97 -4.10 3.46 -1.79
CA ILE A 97 -4.96 2.93 -2.86
C ILE A 97 -5.55 4.08 -3.71
N ALA A 98 -5.87 5.22 -3.08
CA ALA A 98 -6.36 6.40 -3.79
C ALA A 98 -5.32 6.98 -4.75
N GLU A 99 -4.05 7.06 -4.34
CA GLU A 99 -2.94 7.51 -5.20
C GLU A 99 -2.71 6.56 -6.37
N LEU A 100 -2.81 5.24 -6.16
CA LEU A 100 -2.72 4.26 -7.25
C LEU A 100 -3.81 4.45 -8.31
N ILE A 101 -5.06 4.69 -7.89
CA ILE A 101 -6.19 4.92 -8.81
C ILE A 101 -5.90 6.13 -9.72
N VAL A 102 -5.36 7.21 -9.15
CA VAL A 102 -5.07 8.42 -9.91
C VAL A 102 -3.88 8.23 -10.86
N ASN A 103 -2.78 7.71 -10.33
CA ASN A 103 -1.49 7.68 -11.05
C ASN A 103 -1.40 6.52 -12.06
N LEU A 104 -2.11 5.41 -11.85
CA LEU A 104 -2.00 4.22 -12.70
C LEU A 104 -3.16 4.05 -13.70
N ARG A 105 -4.14 4.95 -13.69
CA ARG A 105 -5.34 4.82 -14.51
C ARG A 105 -5.06 4.68 -16.01
N SER A 106 -4.08 5.39 -16.52
CA SER A 106 -3.67 5.32 -17.93
C SER A 106 -2.83 4.10 -18.26
N THR A 107 -2.13 3.53 -17.27
CA THR A 107 -1.21 2.41 -17.47
C THR A 107 -1.89 1.07 -17.20
N PHE A 108 -2.69 0.96 -16.13
CA PHE A 108 -3.38 -0.26 -15.72
C PHE A 108 -4.87 0.01 -15.45
N PRO A 109 -5.68 0.33 -16.48
CA PRO A 109 -7.08 0.74 -16.31
C PRO A 109 -7.92 -0.32 -15.60
N SER A 110 -7.78 -1.61 -15.95
CA SER A 110 -8.56 -2.68 -15.32
C SER A 110 -8.24 -2.86 -13.82
N PHE A 111 -6.98 -2.69 -13.45
CA PHE A 111 -6.55 -2.71 -12.04
C PHE A 111 -7.16 -1.53 -11.28
N THR A 112 -7.06 -0.32 -11.81
CA THR A 112 -7.60 0.88 -11.16
C THR A 112 -9.13 0.86 -11.07
N ASP A 113 -9.83 0.32 -12.06
CA ASP A 113 -11.29 0.15 -12.01
C ASP A 113 -11.70 -0.83 -10.88
N MET A 114 -10.93 -1.89 -10.67
CA MET A 114 -11.13 -2.78 -9.52
C MET A 114 -10.85 -2.06 -8.19
N LEU A 115 -9.77 -1.26 -8.11
CA LEU A 115 -9.41 -0.51 -6.92
C LEU A 115 -10.45 0.57 -6.56
N LEU A 116 -11.23 1.09 -7.50
CA LEU A 116 -12.38 1.96 -7.21
C LEU A 116 -13.41 1.29 -6.29
N ARG A 117 -13.48 -0.05 -6.31
CA ARG A 117 -14.35 -0.86 -5.47
C ARG A 117 -13.65 -1.41 -4.21
N TYR A 118 -12.40 -1.02 -3.97
CA TYR A 118 -11.64 -1.38 -2.77
C TYR A 118 -12.15 -0.56 -1.59
N GLY A 119 -12.79 -1.20 -0.62
CA GLY A 119 -13.32 -0.54 0.58
C GLY A 119 -14.13 0.72 0.29
N ALA A 120 -14.19 1.62 1.26
CA ALA A 120 -14.78 2.95 1.13
C ALA A 120 -13.72 3.99 0.71
N VAL A 121 -14.15 5.19 0.32
CA VAL A 121 -13.24 6.31 0.01
C VAL A 121 -12.29 6.60 1.18
N GLN A 122 -12.78 6.59 2.42
CA GLN A 122 -11.98 6.78 3.62
C GLN A 122 -10.89 5.71 3.76
N ILE A 123 -11.23 4.45 3.44
CA ILE A 123 -10.28 3.35 3.46
C ILE A 123 -9.24 3.52 2.36
N ARG A 124 -9.63 3.85 1.13
CA ARG A 124 -8.69 4.05 0.01
C ARG A 124 -7.71 5.19 0.26
N ASN A 125 -8.12 6.24 0.96
CA ASN A 125 -7.26 7.37 1.30
C ASN A 125 -6.23 7.05 2.41
N SER A 126 -6.39 5.95 3.13
CA SER A 126 -5.48 5.54 4.21
C SER A 126 -4.77 4.23 3.91
N ALA A 127 -5.49 3.22 3.40
CA ALA A 127 -4.92 1.90 3.08
C ALA A 127 -3.81 2.02 2.04
N THR A 128 -2.67 1.39 2.30
CA THR A 128 -1.50 1.39 1.43
C THR A 128 -1.34 0.06 0.72
N ILE A 129 -0.70 0.08 -0.45
CA ILE A 129 -0.48 -1.14 -1.23
C ILE A 129 0.45 -2.11 -0.50
N GLY A 130 1.52 -1.61 0.11
CA GLY A 130 2.43 -2.42 0.92
C GLY A 130 1.73 -3.02 2.14
N GLY A 131 0.86 -2.27 2.81
CA GLY A 131 0.03 -2.78 3.90
C GLY A 131 -0.94 -3.87 3.45
N ASN A 132 -1.57 -3.72 2.29
CA ASN A 132 -2.47 -4.74 1.71
C ASN A 132 -1.73 -6.05 1.40
N ILE A 133 -0.49 -5.96 0.87
CA ILE A 133 0.36 -7.13 0.59
C ILE A 133 0.86 -7.75 1.90
N ALA A 134 1.48 -6.96 2.78
CA ALA A 134 2.11 -7.45 4.01
C ALA A 134 1.10 -8.05 5.00
N ASN A 135 -0.15 -7.58 5.00
CA ASN A 135 -1.22 -8.19 5.80
C ASN A 135 -1.54 -9.63 5.37
N GLY A 136 -1.29 -10.00 4.12
CA GLY A 136 -1.46 -11.35 3.60
C GLY A 136 -2.89 -11.88 3.70
N SER A 137 -3.89 -10.99 3.67
CA SER A 137 -5.29 -11.40 3.73
C SER A 137 -5.68 -12.21 2.49
N PRO A 138 -6.27 -13.42 2.65
CA PRO A 138 -6.69 -14.24 1.51
C PRO A 138 -7.87 -13.63 0.72
N VAL A 139 -8.49 -12.59 1.27
CA VAL A 139 -9.58 -11.83 0.63
C VAL A 139 -9.13 -10.43 0.19
N GLY A 140 -7.82 -10.17 0.18
CA GLY A 140 -7.23 -8.92 -0.29
C GLY A 140 -7.34 -8.78 -1.80
N ASP A 141 -7.81 -7.62 -2.29
CA ASP A 141 -8.03 -7.40 -3.72
C ASP A 141 -6.75 -7.04 -4.49
N GLY A 142 -5.73 -6.49 -3.84
CA GLY A 142 -4.48 -6.06 -4.50
C GLY A 142 -3.62 -7.22 -5.03
N PRO A 143 -3.30 -8.23 -4.20
CA PRO A 143 -2.38 -9.30 -4.58
C PRO A 143 -2.75 -10.05 -5.86
N PRO A 144 -4.01 -10.46 -6.13
CA PRO A 144 -4.34 -11.17 -7.36
C PRO A 144 -3.99 -10.41 -8.64
N ALA A 145 -4.23 -9.09 -8.65
CA ALA A 145 -3.89 -8.26 -9.80
C ALA A 145 -2.37 -8.11 -9.96
N LEU A 146 -1.65 -7.93 -8.86
CA LEU A 146 -0.20 -7.79 -8.88
C LEU A 146 0.50 -9.10 -9.29
N ILE A 147 -0.01 -10.26 -8.86
CA ILE A 147 0.46 -11.59 -9.31
C ILE A 147 0.24 -11.73 -10.82
N ALA A 148 -0.95 -11.42 -11.31
CA ALA A 148 -1.25 -11.49 -12.75
C ALA A 148 -0.35 -10.55 -13.58
N LEU A 149 0.00 -9.38 -13.04
CA LEU A 149 0.93 -8.43 -13.65
C LEU A 149 2.40 -8.86 -13.56
N GLY A 150 2.73 -9.91 -12.81
CA GLY A 150 4.12 -10.35 -12.61
C GLY A 150 4.93 -9.38 -11.76
N ALA A 151 4.32 -8.80 -10.75
CA ALA A 151 4.97 -7.84 -9.86
C ALA A 151 6.09 -8.48 -9.05
N ILE A 152 7.15 -7.71 -8.79
CA ILE A 152 8.29 -8.09 -7.97
C ILE A 152 8.30 -7.18 -6.74
N LEU A 153 8.42 -7.76 -5.56
CA LEU A 153 8.60 -7.04 -4.31
C LEU A 153 10.07 -6.71 -4.10
N LYS A 154 10.36 -5.46 -3.80
CA LYS A 154 11.65 -5.01 -3.29
C LYS A 154 11.58 -5.01 -1.76
N LEU A 155 12.24 -5.97 -1.15
CA LEU A 155 12.30 -6.15 0.29
C LEU A 155 13.60 -5.60 0.83
N ARG A 156 13.53 -4.84 1.92
CA ARG A 156 14.71 -4.24 2.57
C ARG A 156 14.90 -4.76 3.98
N HIS A 157 16.13 -5.16 4.27
CA HIS A 157 16.64 -5.38 5.63
C HIS A 157 17.93 -4.60 5.83
N ALA A 158 17.90 -3.54 6.61
CA ALA A 158 19.02 -2.61 6.78
C ALA A 158 19.57 -2.10 5.41
N LYS A 159 20.81 -2.46 5.05
CA LYS A 159 21.41 -2.11 3.76
C LYS A 159 21.21 -3.18 2.67
N THR A 160 20.68 -4.33 3.03
CA THR A 160 20.46 -5.43 2.09
C THR A 160 19.10 -5.30 1.43
N ILE A 161 19.07 -5.56 0.13
CA ILE A 161 17.85 -5.59 -0.67
C ILE A 161 17.70 -6.98 -1.27
N ARG A 162 16.49 -7.51 -1.22
CA ARG A 162 16.08 -8.76 -1.84
C ARG A 162 14.93 -8.48 -2.81
N MET A 163 15.00 -9.07 -4.00
CA MET A 163 13.92 -9.03 -4.98
C MET A 163 13.19 -10.36 -4.95
N LEU A 164 11.86 -10.32 -4.81
CA LEU A 164 11.03 -11.52 -4.68
C LEU A 164 9.80 -11.39 -5.57
N PRO A 165 9.51 -12.35 -6.48
CA PRO A 165 8.21 -12.41 -7.16
C PRO A 165 7.09 -12.42 -6.13
N ILE A 166 6.03 -11.64 -6.38
CA ILE A 166 4.96 -11.48 -5.38
C ILE A 166 4.22 -12.81 -5.11
N GLU A 167 4.14 -13.70 -6.08
CA GLU A 167 3.56 -15.04 -5.91
C GLU A 167 4.31 -15.90 -4.89
N ASP A 168 5.62 -15.71 -4.76
CA ASP A 168 6.47 -16.45 -3.81
C ASP A 168 6.42 -15.86 -2.39
N PHE A 169 5.84 -14.67 -2.24
CA PHE A 169 5.76 -13.97 -0.95
C PHE A 169 4.77 -14.62 0.02
N PHE A 170 3.72 -15.26 -0.48
CA PHE A 170 2.66 -15.85 0.33
C PHE A 170 2.93 -17.35 0.54
N ILE A 171 3.47 -17.71 1.71
CA ILE A 171 3.85 -19.10 2.03
C ILE A 171 2.64 -19.93 2.47
N ASP A 172 1.82 -19.36 3.36
CA ASP A 172 0.62 -20.01 3.91
C ASP A 172 -0.35 -18.94 4.43
N TYR A 173 -1.50 -19.36 4.94
CA TYR A 173 -2.48 -18.45 5.52
C TYR A 173 -1.87 -17.58 6.63
N GLY A 174 -1.78 -16.28 6.37
CA GLY A 174 -1.19 -15.31 7.29
C GLY A 174 0.33 -15.45 7.50
N VAL A 175 1.01 -16.22 6.65
CA VAL A 175 2.47 -16.42 6.69
C VAL A 175 3.09 -15.91 5.40
N GLN A 176 3.94 -14.91 5.52
CA GLN A 176 4.67 -14.28 4.42
C GLN A 176 6.17 -14.58 4.50
N ASP A 177 6.84 -14.61 3.34
CA ASP A 177 8.29 -14.71 3.26
C ASP A 177 8.95 -13.36 3.60
N LEU A 178 8.91 -13.01 4.89
CA LEU A 178 9.59 -11.85 5.48
C LEU A 178 10.51 -12.30 6.61
N ASN A 179 11.76 -11.88 6.55
CA ASN A 179 12.70 -12.08 7.65
C ASN A 179 12.43 -11.05 8.78
N PRO A 180 12.79 -11.36 10.04
CA PRO A 180 12.72 -10.38 11.12
C PRO A 180 13.49 -9.08 10.77
N GLY A 181 12.83 -7.92 10.90
CA GLY A 181 13.41 -6.63 10.54
C GLY A 181 13.43 -6.31 9.04
N GLU A 182 12.84 -7.17 8.20
CA GLU A 182 12.64 -6.95 6.77
C GLU A 182 11.28 -6.32 6.49
N PHE A 183 11.19 -5.44 5.49
CA PHE A 183 9.93 -4.80 5.10
C PHE A 183 9.85 -4.60 3.59
N ILE A 184 8.63 -4.45 3.08
CA ILE A 184 8.38 -4.12 1.69
C ILE A 184 8.75 -2.64 1.48
N GLU A 185 9.76 -2.37 0.65
CA GLU A 185 10.15 -1.02 0.26
C GLU A 185 9.31 -0.52 -0.91
N SER A 186 9.21 -1.32 -1.95
CA SER A 186 8.43 -1.00 -3.15
C SER A 186 7.98 -2.24 -3.90
N ILE A 187 7.03 -2.03 -4.82
CA ILE A 187 6.51 -3.01 -5.75
C ILE A 187 6.92 -2.57 -7.16
N ILE A 188 7.52 -3.46 -7.93
CA ILE A 188 7.96 -3.20 -9.30
C ILE A 188 7.08 -4.03 -10.23
N ILE A 189 6.40 -3.39 -11.16
CA ILE A 189 5.50 -4.01 -12.12
C ILE A 189 6.10 -3.85 -13.51
N PRO A 190 6.33 -4.93 -14.29
CA PRO A 190 6.69 -4.83 -15.70
C PRO A 190 5.61 -4.08 -16.49
N LYS A 191 6.02 -3.07 -17.27
CA LYS A 191 5.10 -2.28 -18.08
C LYS A 191 5.00 -2.88 -19.49
N GLU A 192 4.18 -3.87 -19.60
CA GLU A 192 3.78 -4.46 -20.89
C GLU A 192 2.46 -3.83 -21.37
N VAL A 193 2.03 -4.18 -22.58
CA VAL A 193 0.68 -3.82 -23.05
C VAL A 193 -0.36 -4.33 -22.05
N ASP A 194 -1.25 -3.45 -21.59
CA ASP A 194 -2.24 -3.83 -20.59
C ASP A 194 -3.31 -4.75 -21.18
N ILE A 195 -3.12 -6.04 -20.92
CA ILE A 195 -4.05 -7.12 -21.23
C ILE A 195 -4.68 -7.71 -19.96
N LEU A 196 -4.47 -7.06 -18.82
CA LEU A 196 -5.04 -7.46 -17.54
C LEU A 196 -6.56 -7.24 -17.53
N LYS A 197 -7.29 -8.22 -17.00
CA LYS A 197 -8.71 -8.10 -16.67
C LYS A 197 -8.92 -8.49 -15.22
N CYS A 198 -9.52 -7.59 -14.45
CA CYS A 198 -9.85 -7.78 -13.05
C CYS A 198 -11.37 -7.87 -12.87
N TYR A 199 -11.81 -8.85 -12.10
CA TYR A 199 -13.22 -9.08 -11.79
C TYR A 199 -13.37 -9.19 -10.28
N LYS A 200 -14.09 -8.22 -9.70
CA LYS A 200 -14.50 -8.26 -8.29
C LYS A 200 -15.98 -8.56 -8.21
N VAL A 201 -16.32 -9.69 -7.61
CA VAL A 201 -17.70 -10.09 -7.32
C VAL A 201 -17.91 -10.02 -5.81
N SER A 202 -18.92 -9.31 -5.38
CA SER A 202 -19.29 -9.12 -3.97
C SER A 202 -20.82 -9.05 -3.82
N LYS A 203 -21.33 -9.30 -2.62
CA LYS A 203 -22.78 -9.25 -2.36
C LYS A 203 -23.36 -7.86 -2.56
N ARG A 204 -22.61 -6.81 -2.15
CA ARG A 204 -22.95 -5.41 -2.41
C ARG A 204 -22.01 -4.86 -3.47
N PHE A 205 -22.47 -3.89 -4.23
CA PHE A 205 -21.65 -3.28 -5.28
C PHE A 205 -20.42 -2.57 -4.72
N ASP A 206 -20.54 -1.89 -3.60
CA ASP A 206 -19.51 -1.06 -2.98
C ASP A 206 -19.31 -1.41 -1.50
N GLN A 207 -18.16 -1.08 -0.95
CA GLN A 207 -17.79 -1.23 0.46
C GLN A 207 -17.98 -2.65 1.00
N ASP A 208 -17.67 -3.66 0.19
CA ASP A 208 -17.85 -5.06 0.56
C ASP A 208 -16.62 -5.90 0.25
N ILE A 209 -16.45 -6.97 1.03
CA ILE A 209 -15.41 -7.98 0.81
C ILE A 209 -15.73 -8.74 -0.48
N SER A 210 -14.71 -9.06 -1.27
CA SER A 210 -14.86 -9.91 -2.44
C SER A 210 -15.27 -11.32 -2.04
N ALA A 211 -16.37 -11.82 -2.63
CA ALA A 211 -16.65 -13.25 -2.65
C ALA A 211 -15.71 -13.94 -3.65
N ILE A 212 -15.41 -13.25 -4.77
CA ILE A 212 -14.41 -13.65 -5.76
C ILE A 212 -13.67 -12.39 -6.21
N CYS A 213 -12.33 -12.47 -6.26
CA CYS A 213 -11.48 -11.51 -6.92
C CYS A 213 -10.60 -12.28 -7.91
N GLY A 214 -10.95 -12.24 -9.20
CA GLY A 214 -10.21 -12.91 -10.27
C GLY A 214 -9.48 -11.89 -11.13
N CYS A 215 -8.18 -12.06 -11.31
CA CYS A 215 -7.37 -11.22 -12.18
C CYS A 215 -6.62 -12.09 -13.17
N PHE A 216 -6.72 -11.76 -14.45
CA PHE A 216 -6.20 -12.59 -15.55
C PHE A 216 -5.41 -11.72 -16.52
N LYS A 217 -4.20 -12.14 -16.83
CA LYS A 217 -3.37 -11.61 -17.91
C LYS A 217 -3.23 -12.71 -18.98
N LEU A 218 -3.72 -12.44 -20.17
CA LEU A 218 -3.66 -13.39 -21.27
C LEU A 218 -2.83 -12.80 -22.42
N THR A 219 -1.85 -13.54 -22.91
CA THR A 219 -1.17 -13.23 -24.17
C THR A 219 -1.78 -14.11 -25.26
N VAL A 220 -2.27 -13.47 -26.34
CA VAL A 220 -2.88 -14.15 -27.47
C VAL A 220 -2.04 -13.90 -28.71
N PHE A 221 -1.61 -14.97 -29.37
CA PHE A 221 -0.93 -14.93 -30.66
C PHE A 221 -1.66 -15.85 -31.64
N GLU A 222 -2.00 -15.35 -32.83
CA GLU A 222 -2.73 -16.06 -33.88
C GLU A 222 -3.97 -16.82 -33.35
N ASN A 223 -4.84 -16.15 -32.58
CA ASN A 223 -6.03 -16.69 -31.93
C ASN A 223 -5.77 -17.83 -30.92
N THR A 224 -4.53 -18.02 -30.51
CA THR A 224 -4.14 -19.02 -29.50
C THR A 224 -3.61 -18.32 -28.25
N ILE A 225 -4.07 -18.74 -27.07
CA ILE A 225 -3.51 -18.26 -25.81
C ILE A 225 -2.13 -18.89 -25.65
N THR A 226 -1.10 -18.05 -25.65
CA THR A 226 0.31 -18.45 -25.48
C THR A 226 0.80 -18.31 -24.05
N GLU A 227 0.17 -17.41 -23.26
CA GLU A 227 0.45 -17.24 -21.85
C GLU A 227 -0.83 -16.88 -21.10
N CYS A 228 -0.97 -17.42 -19.89
CA CYS A 228 -2.03 -17.11 -18.94
C CYS A 228 -1.45 -17.00 -17.54
N ARG A 229 -1.67 -15.87 -16.92
CA ARG A 229 -1.37 -15.64 -15.50
C ARG A 229 -2.62 -15.23 -14.75
#